data_5b5b3396fed355da815fccc6e7375522
#
_entry.id   5b5b3396fed355da815fccc6e7375522
#
_cell.length_a   1.000
_cell.length_b   1.000
_cell.length_c   1.000
_cell.angle_alpha   90.00
_cell.angle_beta   90.00
_cell.angle_gamma   90.00
#
_symmetry.space_group_name_H-M   'P 1'
#
loop_
_entity.id
_entity.type
_entity.pdbx_description
1 polymer ?
#
loop_
_entity_poly.entity_id
_entity_poly.type
_entity_poly.pdbx_seq_one_letter_code
_entity_poly.pdbx_strand_id
1 'polypeptide(L)'
;TYLINQKQYFHKKYNILFSGDTVISEDFVGTQALAIGWCETVAFFIIKYPKKKLLWYLMSKGHRTYLYLPYFFKKYYPAIDKNINNNHYKEIINECSFHIFCENWNPKKGIVQFNDKVGQIKQQHIKKLYSKKNRYIDFFLEKNPGFSNGDELICMAEISSENLMRLPKLIFERSLRNQQHLDNYES
;
A
#
# COMPACT_ATOMS: atom_id res chain seq x y z
N THR A 1 0.42 0.52 20.20
CA THR A 1 0.25 -0.76 19.45
C THR A 1 -0.46 -0.43 18.16
N TYR A 2 0.06 -0.86 17.02
CA TYR A 2 -0.59 -0.77 15.73
C TYR A 2 -0.90 -2.17 15.22
N LEU A 3 -2.07 -2.34 14.61
CA LEU A 3 -2.47 -3.56 13.93
C LEU A 3 -2.39 -3.33 12.43
N ILE A 4 -1.59 -4.12 11.75
CA ILE A 4 -1.55 -4.17 10.30
C ILE A 4 -2.14 -5.50 9.89
N ASN A 5 -3.26 -5.49 9.19
CA ASN A 5 -3.79 -6.71 8.60
C ASN A 5 -2.97 -7.05 7.36
N GLN A 6 -2.00 -7.95 7.54
CA GLN A 6 -1.11 -8.39 6.48
C GLN A 6 -1.38 -9.86 6.21
N LYS A 7 -1.79 -10.17 5.00
CA LYS A 7 -1.89 -11.55 4.49
C LYS A 7 -0.87 -11.72 3.37
N GLN A 8 -0.13 -12.81 3.44
CA GLN A 8 0.75 -13.19 2.37
C GLN A 8 -0.03 -14.05 1.36
N TYR A 9 -0.11 -13.58 0.12
CA TYR A 9 -0.67 -14.35 -0.99
C TYR A 9 0.46 -14.82 -1.89
N PHE A 10 0.44 -16.09 -2.25
CA PHE A 10 1.45 -16.68 -3.12
C PHE A 10 1.00 -16.56 -4.58
N HIS A 11 1.67 -15.68 -5.31
CA HIS A 11 1.60 -15.63 -6.76
C HIS A 11 2.70 -16.53 -7.36
N LYS A 12 2.51 -17.08 -8.59
CA LYS A 12 3.53 -17.94 -9.23
C LYS A 12 4.91 -17.32 -9.28
N LYS A 13 5.00 -16.00 -9.57
CA LYS A 13 6.25 -15.24 -9.74
C LYS A 13 6.62 -14.32 -8.57
N TYR A 14 5.68 -13.99 -7.70
CA TYR A 14 5.84 -12.95 -6.68
C TYR A 14 5.32 -13.41 -5.32
N ASN A 15 5.88 -12.84 -4.27
CA ASN A 15 5.24 -12.80 -2.96
C ASN A 15 4.40 -11.51 -2.88
N ILE A 16 3.18 -11.61 -2.40
CA ILE A 16 2.27 -10.48 -2.29
C ILE A 16 2.05 -10.17 -0.81
N LEU A 17 2.45 -8.96 -0.39
CA LEU A 17 2.15 -8.44 0.93
C LEU A 17 0.87 -7.59 0.83
N PHE A 18 -0.22 -8.11 1.36
CA PHE A 18 -1.49 -7.41 1.40
C PHE A 18 -1.54 -6.46 2.60
N SER A 19 -1.87 -5.20 2.35
CA SER A 19 -2.15 -4.20 3.38
C SER A 19 -3.55 -3.63 3.15
N GLY A 20 -4.44 -3.95 4.09
CA GLY A 20 -5.78 -3.37 4.19
C GLY A 20 -5.84 -2.33 5.32
N ASP A 21 -6.82 -2.50 6.21
CA ASP A 21 -7.04 -1.60 7.34
C ASP A 21 -5.79 -1.49 8.23
N THR A 22 -5.33 -0.26 8.41
CA THR A 22 -4.22 0.06 9.31
C THR A 22 -4.77 0.87 10.48
N VAL A 23 -4.64 0.34 11.68
CA VAL A 23 -5.01 1.03 12.91
C VAL A 23 -3.74 1.42 13.67
N ILE A 24 -3.65 2.68 14.07
CA ILE A 24 -2.56 3.20 14.88
C ILE A 24 -3.14 3.80 16.16
N SER A 25 -2.50 3.53 17.30
CA SER A 25 -2.87 4.16 18.58
C SER A 25 -2.68 5.67 18.51
N GLU A 26 -3.54 6.42 19.20
CA GLU A 26 -3.52 7.89 19.23
C GLU A 26 -2.14 8.44 19.63
N ASP A 27 -1.44 7.77 20.55
CA ASP A 27 -0.10 8.14 21.02
C ASP A 27 0.98 8.12 19.92
N PHE A 28 0.75 7.39 18.84
CA PHE A 28 1.69 7.23 17.72
C PHE A 28 1.26 7.96 16.46
N VAL A 29 0.10 8.63 16.47
CA VAL A 29 -0.37 9.43 15.33
C VAL A 29 0.59 10.58 15.06
N GLY A 30 1.07 10.69 13.81
CA GLY A 30 2.03 11.74 13.40
C GLY A 30 3.50 11.40 13.67
N THR A 31 3.79 10.24 14.27
CA THR A 31 5.16 9.74 14.46
C THR A 31 5.61 8.89 13.27
N GLN A 32 6.89 8.49 13.26
CA GLN A 32 7.44 7.56 12.28
C GLN A 32 7.17 6.08 12.59
N ALA A 33 6.48 5.79 13.71
CA ALA A 33 6.26 4.42 14.19
C ALA A 33 5.63 3.50 13.14
N LEU A 34 4.65 4.01 12.39
CA LEU A 34 4.02 3.22 11.32
C LEU A 34 5.00 2.89 10.19
N ALA A 35 5.80 3.85 9.75
CA ALA A 35 6.78 3.65 8.68
C ALA A 35 7.90 2.69 9.11
N ILE A 36 8.37 2.80 10.34
CA ILE A 36 9.39 1.90 10.91
C ILE A 36 8.84 0.49 11.01
N GLY A 37 7.68 0.29 11.64
CA GLY A 37 7.08 -1.03 11.78
C GLY A 37 6.74 -1.68 10.43
N TRP A 38 6.32 -0.87 9.44
CA TRP A 38 6.14 -1.37 8.08
C TRP A 38 7.48 -1.84 7.48
N CYS A 39 8.56 -1.06 7.60
CA CYS A 39 9.88 -1.46 7.10
C CYS A 39 10.41 -2.72 7.79
N GLU A 40 10.22 -2.87 9.10
CA GLU A 40 10.61 -4.07 9.85
C GLU A 40 9.85 -5.31 9.39
N THR A 41 8.53 -5.19 9.23
CA THR A 41 7.69 -6.28 8.71
C THR A 41 8.12 -6.69 7.31
N VAL A 42 8.37 -5.73 6.43
CA VAL A 42 8.81 -5.98 5.06
C VAL A 42 10.19 -6.64 5.03
N ALA A 43 11.13 -6.17 5.88
CA ALA A 43 12.46 -6.77 6.01
C ALA A 43 12.37 -8.24 6.43
N PHE A 44 11.53 -8.56 7.41
CA PHE A 44 11.26 -9.94 7.83
C PHE A 44 10.77 -10.80 6.65
N PHE A 45 9.80 -10.33 5.88
CA PHE A 45 9.26 -11.11 4.75
C PHE A 45 10.30 -11.32 3.64
N ILE A 46 11.12 -10.33 3.33
CA ILE A 46 12.17 -10.44 2.30
C ILE A 46 13.23 -11.47 2.71
N ILE A 47 13.66 -11.46 3.96
CA ILE A 47 14.65 -12.41 4.47
C ILE A 47 14.07 -13.82 4.51
N LYS A 48 12.86 -13.97 5.02
CA LYS A 48 12.19 -15.26 5.13
C LYS A 48 11.86 -15.90 3.78
N TYR A 49 11.62 -15.09 2.74
CA TYR A 49 11.19 -15.57 1.42
C TYR A 49 12.02 -14.96 0.27
N PRO A 50 13.35 -15.19 0.23
CA PRO A 50 14.26 -14.47 -0.68
C PRO A 50 14.12 -14.86 -2.16
N LYS A 51 13.47 -15.99 -2.45
CA LYS A 51 13.40 -16.54 -3.82
C LYS A 51 12.51 -15.77 -4.77
N LYS A 52 11.62 -14.92 -4.28
CA LYS A 52 10.66 -14.16 -5.09
C LYS A 52 10.66 -12.70 -4.69
N LYS A 53 10.47 -11.82 -5.68
CA LYS A 53 10.25 -10.40 -5.42
C LYS A 53 9.00 -10.19 -4.59
N LEU A 54 9.05 -9.22 -3.67
CA LEU A 54 7.93 -8.84 -2.82
C LEU A 54 7.18 -7.65 -3.44
N LEU A 55 5.89 -7.82 -3.68
CA LEU A 55 4.99 -6.76 -4.11
C LEU A 55 4.08 -6.35 -2.96
N TRP A 56 3.96 -5.06 -2.74
CA TRP A 56 3.00 -4.49 -1.82
C TRP A 56 1.66 -4.27 -2.52
N TYR A 57 0.65 -5.02 -2.13
CA TYR A 57 -0.73 -4.86 -2.54
C TYR A 57 -1.45 -4.01 -1.49
N LEU A 58 -1.74 -2.75 -1.83
CA LEU A 58 -2.26 -1.75 -0.92
C LEU A 58 -3.71 -1.40 -1.28
N MET A 59 -4.62 -1.56 -0.31
CA MET A 59 -5.97 -1.00 -0.38
C MET A 59 -5.95 0.43 0.12
N SER A 60 -6.43 1.35 -0.71
CA SER A 60 -6.42 2.78 -0.41
C SER A 60 -7.83 3.34 -0.36
N LYS A 61 -8.39 3.39 0.84
CA LYS A 61 -9.68 4.02 1.12
C LYS A 61 -9.63 5.53 1.00
N GLY A 62 -8.49 6.13 1.39
CA GLY A 62 -8.32 7.57 1.41
C GLY A 62 -6.99 8.03 0.82
N HIS A 63 -6.94 9.29 0.40
CA HIS A 63 -5.76 9.90 -0.19
C HIS A 63 -4.49 9.75 0.66
N ARG A 64 -4.59 9.77 2.00
CA ARG A 64 -3.43 9.65 2.90
C ARG A 64 -2.69 8.33 2.68
N THR A 65 -3.43 7.25 2.53
CA THR A 65 -2.88 5.92 2.23
C THR A 65 -2.26 5.89 0.82
N TYR A 66 -2.95 6.45 -0.18
CA TYR A 66 -2.41 6.55 -1.53
C TYR A 66 -1.09 7.34 -1.58
N LEU A 67 -0.94 8.40 -0.79
CA LEU A 67 0.26 9.23 -0.77
C LEU A 67 1.54 8.49 -0.36
N TYR A 68 1.45 7.34 0.32
CA TYR A 68 2.63 6.52 0.56
C TYR A 68 3.31 6.08 -0.74
N LEU A 69 2.54 5.87 -1.82
CA LEU A 69 3.11 5.42 -3.09
C LEU A 69 4.03 6.48 -3.73
N PRO A 70 3.57 7.69 -4.06
CA PRO A 70 4.44 8.70 -4.68
C PRO A 70 5.55 9.22 -3.77
N TYR A 71 5.43 9.08 -2.44
CA TYR A 71 6.46 9.52 -1.51
C TYR A 71 7.49 8.45 -1.18
N PHE A 72 7.12 7.15 -1.33
CA PHE A 72 8.00 6.05 -0.96
C PHE A 72 8.62 5.34 -2.16
N PHE A 73 7.95 5.36 -3.33
CA PHE A 73 8.34 4.52 -4.47
C PHE A 73 8.59 5.34 -5.74
N LYS A 74 9.57 4.89 -6.52
CA LYS A 74 9.88 5.44 -7.85
C LYS A 74 8.92 4.91 -8.91
N LYS A 75 8.50 3.63 -8.80
CA LYS A 75 7.57 2.96 -9.71
C LYS A 75 6.45 2.29 -8.90
N TYR A 76 5.23 2.58 -9.25
CA TYR A 76 4.03 2.06 -8.58
C TYR A 76 2.83 2.12 -9.53
N TYR A 77 1.71 1.55 -9.16
CA TYR A 77 0.45 1.58 -9.88
C TYR A 77 -0.72 1.82 -8.91
N PRO A 78 -1.73 2.65 -9.28
CA PRO A 78 -1.72 3.56 -10.44
C PRO A 78 -0.89 4.81 -10.17
N ALA A 79 -0.22 5.35 -11.19
CA ALA A 79 0.59 6.55 -11.12
C ALA A 79 0.12 7.60 -12.14
N ILE A 80 0.32 8.88 -11.81
CA ILE A 80 0.01 10.02 -12.70
C ILE A 80 0.89 9.95 -13.95
N ASP A 81 2.19 9.76 -13.75
CA ASP A 81 3.16 9.68 -14.83
C ASP A 81 3.12 8.28 -15.45
N LYS A 82 2.87 8.25 -16.76
CA LYS A 82 2.83 7.00 -17.53
C LYS A 82 4.18 6.25 -17.54
N ASN A 83 5.30 6.96 -17.40
CA ASN A 83 6.62 6.34 -17.33
C ASN A 83 6.87 5.64 -15.99
N ILE A 84 6.21 6.08 -14.93
CA ILE A 84 6.25 5.46 -13.60
C ILE A 84 5.22 4.34 -13.50
N ASN A 85 4.11 4.48 -14.23
CA ASN A 85 2.96 3.58 -14.18
C ASN A 85 3.31 2.21 -14.78
N ASN A 86 3.36 1.18 -13.93
CA ASN A 86 3.69 -0.16 -14.38
C ASN A 86 2.41 -0.96 -14.69
N ASN A 87 2.07 -1.07 -15.98
CA ASN A 87 0.86 -1.79 -16.41
C ASN A 87 0.87 -3.28 -16.05
N HIS A 88 2.05 -3.90 -15.89
CA HIS A 88 2.15 -5.27 -15.42
C HIS A 88 1.56 -5.45 -14.02
N TYR A 89 1.67 -4.43 -13.16
CA TYR A 89 1.00 -4.47 -11.84
C TYR A 89 -0.51 -4.50 -11.95
N LYS A 90 -1.09 -3.89 -12.98
CA LYS A 90 -2.54 -3.96 -13.23
C LYS A 90 -3.02 -5.39 -13.46
N GLU A 91 -2.25 -6.19 -14.18
CA GLU A 91 -2.57 -7.60 -14.43
C GLU A 91 -2.54 -8.41 -13.13
N ILE A 92 -1.50 -8.23 -12.32
CA ILE A 92 -1.37 -8.90 -11.02
C ILE A 92 -2.48 -8.45 -10.05
N ILE A 93 -2.79 -7.16 -10.03
CA ILE A 93 -3.90 -6.61 -9.24
C ILE A 93 -5.20 -7.28 -9.65
N ASN A 94 -5.50 -7.38 -10.94
CA ASN A 94 -6.72 -8.01 -11.43
C ASN A 94 -6.83 -9.48 -10.98
N GLU A 95 -5.74 -10.25 -11.13
CA GLU A 95 -5.69 -11.63 -10.70
C GLU A 95 -5.94 -11.76 -9.20
N CYS A 96 -5.21 -11.01 -8.37
CA CYS A 96 -5.36 -11.04 -6.92
C CYS A 96 -6.74 -10.56 -6.46
N SER A 97 -7.21 -9.43 -7.01
CA SER A 97 -8.48 -8.81 -6.59
C SER A 97 -9.68 -9.67 -6.93
N PHE A 98 -9.64 -10.35 -8.07
CA PHE A 98 -10.69 -11.28 -8.46
C PHE A 98 -10.85 -12.41 -7.44
N HIS A 99 -9.73 -12.97 -6.96
CA HIS A 99 -9.75 -14.02 -5.96
C HIS A 99 -10.11 -13.55 -4.54
N ILE A 100 -9.74 -12.30 -4.20
CA ILE A 100 -9.93 -11.77 -2.84
C ILE A 100 -11.34 -11.18 -2.66
N PHE A 101 -11.82 -10.43 -3.65
CA PHE A 101 -13.01 -9.60 -3.54
C PHE A 101 -14.18 -10.04 -4.42
N CYS A 102 -13.95 -10.99 -5.33
CA CYS A 102 -14.98 -11.57 -6.20
C CYS A 102 -15.83 -10.46 -6.89
N GLU A 103 -17.12 -10.42 -6.57
CA GLU A 103 -18.10 -9.50 -7.15
C GLU A 103 -17.89 -8.03 -6.78
N ASN A 104 -17.21 -7.76 -5.66
CA ASN A 104 -16.91 -6.39 -5.23
C ASN A 104 -15.78 -5.75 -6.03
N TRP A 105 -15.01 -6.52 -6.82
CA TRP A 105 -13.93 -6.01 -7.64
C TRP A 105 -14.42 -5.41 -8.96
N ASN A 106 -14.03 -4.16 -9.22
CA ASN A 106 -14.29 -3.47 -10.48
C ASN A 106 -12.98 -3.29 -11.29
N PRO A 107 -12.64 -4.20 -12.22
CA PRO A 107 -11.37 -4.16 -12.95
C PRO A 107 -11.22 -2.96 -13.89
N LYS A 108 -12.32 -2.38 -14.37
CA LYS A 108 -12.28 -1.19 -15.24
C LYS A 108 -11.83 0.04 -14.48
N LYS A 109 -12.25 0.18 -13.24
CA LYS A 109 -11.93 1.31 -12.36
C LYS A 109 -10.71 1.04 -11.48
N GLY A 110 -10.35 -0.21 -11.23
CA GLY A 110 -9.27 -0.59 -10.31
C GLY A 110 -9.64 -0.38 -8.84
N ILE A 111 -10.91 -0.51 -8.49
CA ILE A 111 -11.44 -0.28 -7.15
C ILE A 111 -12.22 -1.48 -6.64
N VAL A 112 -12.23 -1.66 -5.33
CA VAL A 112 -13.17 -2.53 -4.62
C VAL A 112 -14.33 -1.68 -4.12
N GLN A 113 -15.56 -2.12 -4.43
CA GLN A 113 -16.79 -1.43 -4.08
C GLN A 113 -17.51 -2.23 -3.00
N PHE A 114 -17.63 -1.64 -1.82
CA PHE A 114 -18.37 -2.24 -0.73
C PHE A 114 -19.80 -1.68 -0.72
N ASN A 115 -20.79 -2.56 -0.82
CA ASN A 115 -22.21 -2.18 -0.81
C ASN A 115 -22.70 -1.75 0.58
N ASP A 116 -21.88 -1.91 1.61
CA ASP A 116 -22.22 -1.58 2.98
C ASP A 116 -21.91 -0.11 3.28
N LYS A 117 -22.84 0.56 3.99
CA LYS A 117 -22.66 1.92 4.50
C LYS A 117 -21.55 2.04 5.57
N VAL A 118 -20.90 0.93 5.89
CA VAL A 118 -19.79 0.84 6.84
C VAL A 118 -18.55 1.44 6.19
N GLY A 119 -18.12 2.59 6.67
CA GLY A 119 -16.90 3.22 6.22
C GLY A 119 -17.05 4.54 5.47
N GLN A 120 -18.23 5.11 5.45
CA GLN A 120 -18.46 6.45 4.87
C GLN A 120 -17.63 7.52 5.60
N ILE A 121 -16.94 8.34 4.81
CA ILE A 121 -16.13 9.44 5.35
C ILE A 121 -17.02 10.64 5.66
N LYS A 122 -16.88 11.24 6.86
CA LYS A 122 -17.65 12.41 7.26
C LYS A 122 -17.44 13.58 6.28
N GLN A 123 -18.50 14.25 5.85
CA GLN A 123 -18.48 15.34 4.87
C GLN A 123 -17.49 16.47 5.20
N GLN A 124 -17.26 16.76 6.49
CA GLN A 124 -16.29 17.78 6.93
C GLN A 124 -14.86 17.45 6.50
N HIS A 125 -14.47 16.15 6.53
CA HIS A 125 -13.16 15.72 6.08
C HIS A 125 -13.01 15.83 4.55
N ILE A 126 -14.09 15.61 3.82
CA ILE A 126 -14.14 15.74 2.37
C ILE A 126 -13.92 17.21 1.94
N LYS A 127 -14.63 18.17 2.55
CA LYS A 127 -14.44 19.60 2.26
C LYS A 127 -12.99 20.07 2.52
N LYS A 128 -12.37 19.64 3.63
CA LYS A 128 -10.98 19.95 3.95
C LYS A 128 -9.99 19.33 2.95
N LEU A 129 -10.35 18.23 2.32
CA LEU A 129 -9.55 17.56 1.32
C LEU A 129 -9.47 18.36 0.02
N TYR A 130 -10.61 18.80 -0.52
CA TYR A 130 -10.69 19.58 -1.76
C TYR A 130 -10.01 20.96 -1.65
N SER A 131 -9.75 21.46 -0.44
CA SER A 131 -9.01 22.72 -0.25
C SER A 131 -7.49 22.57 -0.40
N LYS A 132 -6.96 21.35 -0.43
CA LYS A 132 -5.51 21.10 -0.54
C LYS A 132 -5.12 20.93 -2.00
N LYS A 133 -4.39 21.91 -2.56
CA LYS A 133 -3.76 21.78 -3.88
C LYS A 133 -2.63 20.75 -3.85
N ASN A 134 -2.88 19.52 -4.29
CA ASN A 134 -1.89 18.47 -4.40
C ASN A 134 -2.26 17.53 -5.55
N ARG A 135 -1.43 17.50 -6.60
CA ARG A 135 -1.66 16.71 -7.81
C ARG A 135 -1.92 15.22 -7.55
N TYR A 136 -1.35 14.65 -6.49
CA TYR A 136 -1.55 13.25 -6.14
C TYR A 136 -2.90 13.02 -5.46
N ILE A 137 -3.37 14.01 -4.69
CA ILE A 137 -4.73 13.98 -4.12
C ILE A 137 -5.76 14.08 -5.24
N ASP A 138 -5.58 15.02 -6.17
CA ASP A 138 -6.49 15.20 -7.30
C ASP A 138 -6.56 13.92 -8.16
N PHE A 139 -5.41 13.29 -8.40
CA PHE A 139 -5.35 12.01 -9.11
C PHE A 139 -6.05 10.88 -8.34
N PHE A 140 -5.86 10.79 -7.02
CA PHE A 140 -6.58 9.81 -6.20
C PHE A 140 -8.09 10.00 -6.30
N LEU A 141 -8.57 11.24 -6.22
CA LEU A 141 -10.01 11.56 -6.34
C LEU A 141 -10.57 11.23 -7.73
N GLU A 142 -9.78 11.44 -8.78
CA GLU A 142 -10.13 11.02 -10.14
C GLU A 142 -10.26 9.49 -10.26
N LYS A 143 -9.30 8.74 -9.67
CA LYS A 143 -9.28 7.27 -9.74
C LYS A 143 -10.28 6.59 -8.81
N ASN A 144 -10.61 7.22 -7.69
CA ASN A 144 -11.57 6.70 -6.71
C ASN A 144 -12.62 7.76 -6.36
N PRO A 145 -13.52 8.11 -7.27
CA PRO A 145 -14.57 9.11 -6.99
C PRO A 145 -15.56 8.64 -5.91
N GLY A 146 -15.69 7.33 -5.71
CA GLY A 146 -16.55 6.71 -4.70
C GLY A 146 -15.92 6.57 -3.31
N PHE A 147 -14.71 7.13 -3.08
CA PHE A 147 -13.99 6.98 -1.80
C PHE A 147 -14.81 7.41 -0.57
N SER A 148 -15.69 8.42 -0.73
CA SER A 148 -16.58 8.89 0.34
C SER A 148 -17.65 7.88 0.73
N ASN A 149 -17.98 6.97 -0.18
CA ASN A 149 -18.96 5.90 0.00
C ASN A 149 -18.31 4.60 0.50
N GLY A 150 -16.99 4.61 0.66
CA GLY A 150 -16.24 3.45 1.12
C GLY A 150 -15.52 2.67 0.03
N ASP A 151 -15.56 3.13 -1.23
CA ASP A 151 -14.79 2.51 -2.31
C ASP A 151 -13.28 2.60 -2.02
N GLU A 152 -12.53 1.55 -2.36
CA GLU A 152 -11.10 1.48 -2.11
C GLU A 152 -10.31 1.27 -3.40
N LEU A 153 -9.37 2.19 -3.66
CA LEU A 153 -8.45 2.08 -4.79
C LEU A 153 -7.38 1.04 -4.51
N ILE A 154 -7.24 0.07 -5.40
CA ILE A 154 -6.19 -0.93 -5.29
C ILE A 154 -4.92 -0.45 -5.97
N CYS A 155 -3.84 -0.56 -5.23
CA CYS A 155 -2.54 -0.07 -5.62
C CYS A 155 -1.47 -1.15 -5.46
N MET A 156 -0.35 -0.99 -6.17
CA MET A 156 0.77 -1.93 -6.09
C MET A 156 2.11 -1.24 -6.30
N ALA A 157 3.13 -1.70 -5.55
CA ALA A 157 4.52 -1.33 -5.77
C ALA A 157 5.44 -2.51 -5.44
N GLU A 158 6.54 -2.68 -6.17
CA GLU A 158 7.61 -3.61 -5.79
C GLU A 158 8.40 -3.02 -4.63
N ILE A 159 8.61 -3.82 -3.59
CA ILE A 159 9.42 -3.44 -2.44
C ILE A 159 10.84 -3.91 -2.69
N SER A 160 11.71 -2.98 -3.06
CA SER A 160 13.14 -3.20 -3.24
C SER A 160 13.92 -1.91 -3.00
N SER A 161 15.19 -2.00 -2.63
CA SER A 161 16.07 -0.84 -2.43
C SER A 161 16.17 0.05 -3.67
N GLU A 162 16.06 -0.53 -4.86
CA GLU A 162 16.11 0.17 -6.14
C GLU A 162 14.84 0.98 -6.38
N ASN A 163 13.68 0.46 -5.95
CA ASN A 163 12.38 1.11 -6.14
C ASN A 163 12.02 2.11 -5.05
N LEU A 164 12.65 2.05 -3.89
CA LEU A 164 12.37 2.99 -2.80
C LEU A 164 13.02 4.36 -3.05
N MET A 165 12.35 5.43 -2.63
CA MET A 165 12.88 6.78 -2.53
C MET A 165 13.94 6.85 -1.43
N ARG A 166 14.79 7.89 -1.45
CA ARG A 166 15.98 7.99 -0.59
C ARG A 166 15.71 7.76 0.90
N LEU A 167 14.73 8.44 1.46
CA LEU A 167 14.47 8.36 2.90
C LEU A 167 13.85 7.03 3.32
N PRO A 168 12.77 6.54 2.70
CA PRO A 168 12.26 5.19 2.95
C PRO A 168 13.30 4.09 2.74
N LYS A 169 14.17 4.25 1.75
CA LYS A 169 15.28 3.31 1.49
C LYS A 169 16.22 3.18 2.68
N LEU A 170 16.62 4.30 3.29
CA LEU A 170 17.52 4.28 4.45
C LEU A 170 16.90 3.55 5.65
N ILE A 171 15.62 3.79 5.93
CA ILE A 171 14.89 3.11 7.01
C ILE A 171 14.80 1.61 6.71
N PHE A 172 14.42 1.26 5.49
CA PHE A 172 14.29 -0.12 5.03
C PHE A 172 15.60 -0.89 5.10
N GLU A 173 16.71 -0.33 4.60
CA GLU A 173 18.02 -0.98 4.64
C GLU A 173 18.55 -1.16 6.08
N ARG A 174 18.22 -0.23 6.98
CA ARG A 174 18.50 -0.39 8.41
C ARG A 174 17.70 -1.57 8.99
N SER A 175 16.42 -1.67 8.67
CA SER A 175 15.56 -2.77 9.13
C SER A 175 16.03 -4.13 8.60
N LEU A 176 16.48 -4.19 7.34
CA LEU A 176 17.08 -5.42 6.78
C LEU A 176 18.31 -5.86 7.56
N ARG A 177 19.25 -4.94 7.85
CA ARG A 177 20.45 -5.28 8.64
C ARG A 177 20.09 -5.77 10.04
N ASN A 178 19.18 -5.10 10.72
CA ASN A 178 18.75 -5.51 12.05
C ASN A 178 18.14 -6.92 12.04
N GLN A 179 17.28 -7.22 11.06
CA GLN A 179 16.64 -8.53 10.95
C GLN A 179 17.65 -9.65 10.63
N GLN A 180 18.62 -9.39 9.75
CA GLN A 180 19.71 -10.35 9.45
C GLN A 180 20.55 -10.67 10.69
N HIS A 181 20.79 -9.68 11.55
CA HIS A 181 21.49 -9.94 12.82
C HIS A 181 20.65 -10.86 13.73
N LEU A 182 19.36 -10.65 13.86
CA LEU A 182 18.49 -11.50 14.68
C LEU A 182 18.46 -12.95 14.19
N ASP A 183 18.29 -13.17 12.89
CA ASP A 183 18.26 -14.52 12.30
C ASP A 183 19.59 -15.29 12.51
N ASN A 184 20.74 -14.59 12.55
CA ASN A 184 22.04 -15.20 12.81
C ASN A 184 22.26 -15.58 14.28
N TYR A 185 21.47 -15.07 15.22
CA TYR A 185 21.53 -15.46 16.64
C TYR A 185 20.58 -16.63 16.97
N GLU A 186 19.57 -16.90 16.12
CA GLU A 186 18.58 -17.96 16.31
C GLU A 186 18.93 -19.25 15.53
N SER A 187 19.95 -19.20 14.67
CA SER A 187 20.46 -20.32 13.87
C SER A 187 21.70 -20.96 14.53
#